data_68fc7fbe08ef501abaae347f52d1d9db
#
_entry.id   68fc7fbe08ef501abaae347f52d1d9db
#
_cell.length_a   1.000
_cell.length_b   1.000
_cell.length_c   1.000
_cell.angle_alpha   90.00
_cell.angle_beta   90.00
_cell.angle_gamma   90.00
#
_symmetry.space_group_name_H-M   'P 1'
#
loop_
_entity.id
_entity.type
_entity.pdbx_description
1 polymer ?
#
loop_
_entity_poly.entity_id
_entity_poly.type
_entity_poly.pdbx_seq_one_letter_code
_entity_poly.pdbx_strand_id
1 'polypeptide(L)'
;MRIILHVDLDYFYVQVEEVLKPELKGKPAVVGADPQKGHGRGVVSACNYESRKYGIHSGMPISIAFRKCPDCVFLPVNMDLYVETSVRIMQIFRKHADKFELGGIDECYLDVSKRCKSYKQAEELAVKIKSELKNKEKLTCSIGIGPNKLIAKIAANKQKPNGLTAIKPEQVKEFLQKLSVRDLMGVGPKTEAVLNSINIFTIGQLTKVSEASLAEMLGKFGYTLYLEARGVDESPVEESEEIKSIGRQVTFEKDTGDKKLVLEKLQEIVSDVYKTLREYKFAYKTITIKVRYEDFYTTSKAESLKTPHTDEETAQQKARDLIEAFLLDERKIRLIGFTLSKLS
;
A
#
# COMPACT_ATOMS: atom_id res chain seq x y z
N MET A 1 -19.44 -23.09 -2.05
CA MET A 1 -19.67 -21.66 -1.69
C MET A 1 -18.31 -21.03 -1.48
N ARG A 2 -18.04 -19.89 -2.12
CA ARG A 2 -16.77 -19.18 -1.96
C ARG A 2 -16.81 -18.36 -0.67
N ILE A 3 -15.75 -18.47 0.17
CA ILE A 3 -15.61 -17.72 1.43
C ILE A 3 -14.19 -17.22 1.51
N ILE A 4 -14.03 -15.91 1.44
CA ILE A 4 -12.73 -15.22 1.49
C ILE A 4 -12.67 -14.39 2.76
N LEU A 5 -11.56 -14.50 3.49
CA LEU A 5 -11.20 -13.61 4.58
C LEU A 5 -10.18 -12.59 4.06
N HIS A 6 -10.37 -11.33 4.39
CA HIS A 6 -9.32 -10.32 4.33
C HIS A 6 -8.88 -10.02 5.76
N VAL A 7 -7.61 -10.21 6.04
CA VAL A 7 -7.00 -9.94 7.35
C VAL A 7 -6.09 -8.73 7.21
N ASP A 8 -6.27 -7.73 8.07
CA ASP A 8 -5.54 -6.45 8.03
C ASP A 8 -5.10 -6.09 9.45
N LEU A 9 -3.80 -5.94 9.67
CA LEU A 9 -3.23 -5.59 10.96
C LEU A 9 -3.57 -4.15 11.31
N ASP A 10 -4.06 -3.92 12.53
CA ASP A 10 -4.44 -2.58 12.97
C ASP A 10 -3.19 -1.73 13.16
N TYR A 11 -3.11 -0.54 12.53
CA TYR A 11 -2.01 0.44 12.66
C TYR A 11 -0.60 -0.19 12.81
N PHE A 12 -0.29 -1.14 11.96
CA PHE A 12 0.75 -2.16 12.09
C PHE A 12 2.08 -1.65 12.66
N TYR A 13 2.73 -0.68 12.02
CA TYR A 13 4.06 -0.23 12.46
C TYR A 13 4.04 0.30 13.90
N VAL A 14 3.06 1.13 14.23
CA VAL A 14 2.98 1.67 15.59
C VAL A 14 2.63 0.58 16.59
N GLN A 15 1.79 -0.39 16.22
CA GLN A 15 1.43 -1.50 17.08
C GLN A 15 2.65 -2.39 17.39
N VAL A 16 3.56 -2.60 16.42
CA VAL A 16 4.83 -3.29 16.63
C VAL A 16 5.71 -2.52 17.62
N GLU A 17 5.82 -1.20 17.46
CA GLU A 17 6.56 -0.35 18.41
C GLU A 17 5.94 -0.37 19.82
N GLU A 18 4.60 -0.40 19.93
CA GLU A 18 3.89 -0.51 21.23
C GLU A 18 4.13 -1.85 21.95
N VAL A 19 4.44 -2.93 21.20
CA VAL A 19 4.83 -4.22 21.79
C VAL A 19 6.22 -4.13 22.40
N LEU A 20 7.14 -3.45 21.72
CA LEU A 20 8.52 -3.26 22.20
C LEU A 20 8.62 -2.18 23.30
N LYS A 21 7.78 -1.17 23.22
CA LYS A 21 7.75 0.00 24.13
C LYS A 21 6.34 0.17 24.70
N PRO A 22 5.98 -0.61 25.73
CA PRO A 22 4.62 -0.59 26.29
C PRO A 22 4.16 0.79 26.80
N GLU A 23 5.08 1.67 27.10
CA GLU A 23 4.81 3.06 27.51
C GLU A 23 4.20 3.94 26.40
N LEU A 24 4.19 3.47 25.16
CA LEU A 24 3.53 4.13 24.03
C LEU A 24 2.02 3.89 24.01
N LYS A 25 1.54 2.84 24.67
CA LYS A 25 0.12 2.50 24.67
C LYS A 25 -0.72 3.62 25.26
N GLY A 26 -1.77 3.99 24.55
CA GLY A 26 -2.67 5.07 24.94
C GLY A 26 -2.14 6.48 24.69
N LYS A 27 -0.91 6.63 24.19
CA LYS A 27 -0.37 7.92 23.76
C LYS A 27 -0.51 8.08 22.25
N PRO A 28 -0.72 9.29 21.72
CA PRO A 28 -0.67 9.53 20.28
C PRO A 28 0.75 9.25 19.76
N ALA A 29 0.86 8.33 18.82
CA ALA A 29 2.12 7.88 18.25
C ALA A 29 2.05 7.75 16.71
N VAL A 30 3.15 8.10 16.07
CA VAL A 30 3.34 8.11 14.62
C VAL A 30 4.67 7.46 14.29
N VAL A 31 4.68 6.56 13.31
CA VAL A 31 5.89 6.09 12.65
C VAL A 31 6.01 6.79 11.31
N GLY A 32 7.16 7.38 11.01
CA GLY A 32 7.35 8.11 9.77
C GLY A 32 8.68 8.86 9.71
N ALA A 33 8.72 9.88 8.88
CA ALA A 33 9.87 10.77 8.78
C ALA A 33 10.04 11.62 10.05
N ASP A 34 11.26 12.13 10.27
CA ASP A 34 11.52 13.07 11.36
C ASP A 34 10.76 14.39 11.13
N PRO A 35 9.93 14.84 12.08
CA PRO A 35 9.20 16.08 11.96
C PRO A 35 10.07 17.34 12.03
N GLN A 36 11.33 17.27 12.51
CA GLN A 36 12.26 18.40 12.65
C GLN A 36 11.58 19.66 13.20
N LYS A 37 10.82 19.50 14.30
CA LYS A 37 10.03 20.59 14.93
C LYS A 37 9.06 21.28 13.95
N GLY A 38 8.49 20.54 13.00
CA GLY A 38 7.53 21.05 12.02
C GLY A 38 8.13 21.48 10.68
N HIS A 39 9.43 21.35 10.48
CA HIS A 39 10.14 21.64 9.23
C HIS A 39 10.54 20.39 8.45
N GLY A 40 10.30 19.19 9.01
CA GLY A 40 10.68 17.91 8.42
C GLY A 40 9.99 17.63 7.09
N ARG A 41 10.71 16.92 6.23
CA ARG A 41 10.20 16.40 4.95
C ARG A 41 9.82 14.94 5.09
N GLY A 42 8.91 14.50 4.26
CA GLY A 42 8.38 13.14 4.27
C GLY A 42 6.99 13.06 4.85
N VAL A 43 6.54 11.87 5.14
CA VAL A 43 5.15 11.59 5.49
C VAL A 43 5.03 10.69 6.71
N VAL A 44 3.84 10.66 7.27
CA VAL A 44 3.38 9.64 8.20
C VAL A 44 3.27 8.31 7.45
N SER A 45 4.02 7.30 7.87
CA SER A 45 3.90 5.92 7.36
C SER A 45 2.73 5.19 8.02
N ALA A 46 2.67 5.22 9.36
CA ALA A 46 1.56 4.69 10.13
C ALA A 46 1.29 5.57 11.36
N CYS A 47 0.07 5.51 11.88
CA CYS A 47 -0.33 6.24 13.07
C CYS A 47 -1.40 5.46 13.84
N ASN A 48 -1.34 5.48 15.19
CA ASN A 48 -2.32 4.80 16.01
C ASN A 48 -3.65 5.57 16.13
N TYR A 49 -4.64 4.95 16.78
CA TYR A 49 -5.96 5.57 16.91
C TYR A 49 -5.98 6.81 17.79
N GLU A 50 -5.03 6.91 18.74
CA GLU A 50 -4.90 8.12 19.56
C GLU A 50 -4.47 9.32 18.71
N SER A 51 -3.48 9.16 17.84
CA SER A 51 -3.05 10.21 16.92
C SER A 51 -4.10 10.53 15.84
N ARG A 52 -4.92 9.56 15.41
CA ARG A 52 -6.05 9.79 14.50
C ARG A 52 -7.11 10.72 15.06
N LYS A 53 -7.28 10.81 16.39
CA LYS A 53 -8.18 11.78 17.04
C LYS A 53 -7.80 13.24 16.74
N TYR A 54 -6.53 13.51 16.43
CA TYR A 54 -6.03 14.81 15.98
C TYR A 54 -6.13 14.99 14.46
N GLY A 55 -6.79 14.07 13.75
CA GLY A 55 -6.90 14.07 12.29
C GLY A 55 -5.59 13.71 11.57
N ILE A 56 -4.66 13.02 12.24
CA ILE A 56 -3.44 12.50 11.63
C ILE A 56 -3.78 11.17 10.91
N HIS A 57 -3.22 10.97 9.72
CA HIS A 57 -3.42 9.76 8.91
C HIS A 57 -2.17 9.42 8.09
N SER A 58 -2.06 8.16 7.67
CA SER A 58 -0.99 7.72 6.76
C SER A 58 -0.97 8.54 5.47
N GLY A 59 0.22 8.89 5.00
CA GLY A 59 0.43 9.76 3.85
C GLY A 59 0.35 11.27 4.14
N MET A 60 -0.05 11.69 5.37
CA MET A 60 -0.03 13.09 5.76
C MET A 60 1.43 13.60 5.80
N PRO A 61 1.73 14.83 5.30
CA PRO A 61 3.05 15.42 5.49
C PRO A 61 3.42 15.50 6.97
N ILE A 62 4.63 15.07 7.31
CA ILE A 62 5.06 14.91 8.71
C ILE A 62 5.07 16.24 9.45
N SER A 63 5.40 17.35 8.78
CA SER A 63 5.34 18.70 9.33
C SER A 63 3.91 19.13 9.68
N ILE A 64 2.91 18.68 8.93
CA ILE A 64 1.50 18.93 9.24
C ILE A 64 1.07 18.08 10.44
N ALA A 65 1.47 16.80 10.47
CA ALA A 65 1.18 15.93 11.61
C ALA A 65 1.74 16.51 12.92
N PHE A 66 2.97 17.00 12.91
CA PHE A 66 3.58 17.66 14.06
C PHE A 66 2.79 18.89 14.51
N ARG A 67 2.38 19.77 13.58
CA ARG A 67 1.57 20.95 13.96
C ARG A 67 0.20 20.59 14.55
N LYS A 68 -0.38 19.46 14.13
CA LYS A 68 -1.66 18.98 14.69
C LYS A 68 -1.53 18.39 16.09
N CYS A 69 -0.40 17.77 16.38
CA CYS A 69 -0.13 17.13 17.68
C CYS A 69 1.38 17.23 17.98
N PRO A 70 1.85 18.36 18.54
CA PRO A 70 3.27 18.55 18.89
C PRO A 70 3.78 17.55 19.94
N ASP A 71 2.90 17.11 20.85
CA ASP A 71 3.20 16.14 21.92
C ASP A 71 3.08 14.68 21.45
N CYS A 72 2.79 14.46 20.19
CA CYS A 72 2.75 13.12 19.59
C CYS A 72 4.15 12.51 19.60
N VAL A 73 4.25 11.22 19.91
CA VAL A 73 5.53 10.49 19.81
C VAL A 73 5.80 10.16 18.36
N PHE A 74 6.87 10.74 17.80
CA PHE A 74 7.32 10.45 16.43
C PHE A 74 8.46 9.46 16.47
N LEU A 75 8.30 8.33 15.77
CA LEU A 75 9.24 7.22 15.71
C LEU A 75 9.76 7.07 14.27
N PRO A 76 11.06 6.80 14.10
CA PRO A 76 11.61 6.50 12.78
C PRO A 76 11.06 5.17 12.24
N VAL A 77 11.07 5.02 10.91
CA VAL A 77 10.70 3.76 10.27
C VAL A 77 11.80 2.72 10.49
N ASN A 78 11.46 1.59 11.07
CA ASN A 78 12.33 0.41 11.21
C ASN A 78 11.81 -0.71 10.31
N MET A 79 12.12 -0.62 9.00
CA MET A 79 11.56 -1.53 8.00
C MET A 79 11.95 -2.98 8.25
N ASP A 80 13.18 -3.25 8.67
CA ASP A 80 13.66 -4.61 8.92
C ASP A 80 12.84 -5.29 10.00
N LEU A 81 12.60 -4.61 11.12
CA LEU A 81 11.73 -5.08 12.20
C LEU A 81 10.31 -5.37 11.71
N TYR A 82 9.75 -4.47 10.88
CA TYR A 82 8.36 -4.65 10.39
C TYR A 82 8.26 -5.80 9.40
N VAL A 83 9.25 -5.98 8.53
CA VAL A 83 9.31 -7.12 7.60
C VAL A 83 9.44 -8.43 8.35
N GLU A 84 10.37 -8.54 9.31
CA GLU A 84 10.54 -9.75 10.12
C GLU A 84 9.26 -10.10 10.88
N THR A 85 8.60 -9.10 11.47
CA THR A 85 7.35 -9.31 12.19
C THR A 85 6.23 -9.74 11.24
N SER A 86 6.13 -9.10 10.06
CA SER A 86 5.17 -9.47 9.02
C SER A 86 5.35 -10.93 8.59
N VAL A 87 6.59 -11.37 8.32
CA VAL A 87 6.88 -12.75 7.91
C VAL A 87 6.36 -13.75 8.95
N ARG A 88 6.60 -13.52 10.26
CA ARG A 88 6.09 -14.39 11.33
C ARG A 88 4.56 -14.42 11.36
N ILE A 89 3.93 -13.26 11.22
CA ILE A 89 2.46 -13.11 11.25
C ILE A 89 1.83 -13.81 10.03
N MET A 90 2.37 -13.59 8.83
CA MET A 90 1.85 -14.20 7.61
C MET A 90 1.96 -15.74 7.65
N GLN A 91 2.98 -16.29 8.32
CA GLN A 91 3.06 -17.74 8.59
C GLN A 91 1.92 -18.23 9.50
N ILE A 92 1.47 -17.41 10.48
CA ILE A 92 0.31 -17.75 11.30
C ILE A 92 -0.94 -17.81 10.42
N PHE A 93 -1.18 -16.77 9.61
CA PHE A 93 -2.37 -16.69 8.77
C PHE A 93 -2.42 -17.79 7.71
N ARG A 94 -1.31 -18.11 7.07
CA ARG A 94 -1.18 -19.15 6.05
C ARG A 94 -1.66 -20.53 6.54
N LYS A 95 -1.42 -20.89 7.79
CA LYS A 95 -1.88 -22.17 8.39
C LYS A 95 -3.40 -22.32 8.40
N HIS A 96 -4.11 -21.19 8.38
CA HIS A 96 -5.56 -21.15 8.43
C HIS A 96 -6.23 -21.00 7.05
N ALA A 97 -5.47 -21.01 5.96
CA ALA A 97 -5.96 -20.84 4.60
C ALA A 97 -5.95 -22.16 3.80
N ASP A 98 -6.87 -22.29 2.86
CA ASP A 98 -6.80 -23.29 1.78
C ASP A 98 -5.93 -22.76 0.64
N LYS A 99 -6.04 -21.42 0.37
CA LYS A 99 -5.16 -20.64 -0.47
C LYS A 99 -4.87 -19.31 0.22
N PHE A 100 -3.67 -18.81 0.04
CA PHE A 100 -3.16 -17.59 0.66
C PHE A 100 -2.68 -16.63 -0.41
N GLU A 101 -2.95 -15.33 -0.25
CA GLU A 101 -2.42 -14.26 -1.08
C GLU A 101 -1.94 -13.12 -0.19
N LEU A 102 -0.68 -12.73 -0.35
CA LEU A 102 -0.12 -11.56 0.33
C LEU A 102 -0.65 -10.29 -0.35
N GLY A 103 -1.36 -9.44 0.39
CA GLY A 103 -1.86 -8.15 -0.10
C GLY A 103 -0.90 -6.99 0.16
N GLY A 104 -0.08 -7.13 1.20
CA GLY A 104 0.89 -6.13 1.64
C GLY A 104 1.67 -6.61 2.87
N ILE A 105 2.48 -5.73 3.44
CA ILE A 105 3.25 -6.05 4.65
C ILE A 105 2.36 -6.32 5.87
N ASP A 106 1.13 -5.80 5.87
CA ASP A 106 0.18 -5.83 6.98
C ASP A 106 -1.18 -6.46 6.62
N GLU A 107 -1.37 -6.91 5.39
CA GLU A 107 -2.64 -7.48 4.95
C GLU A 107 -2.48 -8.71 4.06
N CYS A 108 -3.46 -9.61 4.11
CA CYS A 108 -3.54 -10.78 3.26
C CYS A 108 -4.98 -11.23 3.00
N TYR A 109 -5.15 -12.07 1.97
CA TYR A 109 -6.38 -12.77 1.68
C TYR A 109 -6.23 -14.27 1.95
N LEU A 110 -7.26 -14.86 2.56
CA LEU A 110 -7.34 -16.28 2.84
C LEU A 110 -8.60 -16.84 2.16
N ASP A 111 -8.44 -17.75 1.21
CA ASP A 111 -9.55 -18.58 0.77
C ASP A 111 -9.72 -19.72 1.79
N VAL A 112 -10.90 -19.83 2.38
CA VAL A 112 -11.25 -20.84 3.36
C VAL A 112 -12.43 -21.70 2.91
N SER A 113 -12.77 -21.68 1.64
CA SER A 113 -13.95 -22.32 1.05
C SER A 113 -14.00 -23.83 1.21
N LYS A 114 -12.82 -24.49 1.28
CA LYS A 114 -12.74 -25.95 1.46
C LYS A 114 -12.93 -26.34 2.92
N ARG A 115 -12.33 -25.60 3.86
CA ARG A 115 -12.37 -25.91 5.30
C ARG A 115 -13.61 -25.38 6.01
N CYS A 116 -14.21 -24.28 5.55
CA CYS A 116 -15.43 -23.70 6.11
C CYS A 116 -16.62 -23.96 5.18
N LYS A 117 -17.65 -24.66 5.70
CA LYS A 117 -18.87 -24.96 4.95
C LYS A 117 -19.97 -23.95 5.18
N SER A 118 -19.75 -22.97 6.08
CA SER A 118 -20.69 -21.89 6.38
C SER A 118 -19.95 -20.62 6.83
N TYR A 119 -20.61 -19.46 6.71
CA TYR A 119 -20.10 -18.22 7.24
C TYR A 119 -19.88 -18.26 8.76
N LYS A 120 -20.73 -19.00 9.50
CA LYS A 120 -20.53 -19.22 10.94
C LYS A 120 -19.18 -19.89 11.24
N GLN A 121 -18.84 -20.94 10.52
CA GLN A 121 -17.53 -21.60 10.66
C GLN A 121 -16.37 -20.67 10.29
N ALA A 122 -16.55 -19.79 9.29
CA ALA A 122 -15.54 -18.80 8.92
C ALA A 122 -15.37 -17.72 10.01
N GLU A 123 -16.44 -17.30 10.68
CA GLU A 123 -16.39 -16.39 11.84
C GLU A 123 -15.66 -17.04 13.03
N GLU A 124 -15.95 -18.31 13.34
CA GLU A 124 -15.26 -19.08 14.38
C GLU A 124 -13.76 -19.19 14.06
N LEU A 125 -13.41 -19.45 12.80
CA LEU A 125 -12.02 -19.49 12.34
C LEU A 125 -11.35 -18.11 12.47
N ALA A 126 -12.03 -17.04 12.11
CA ALA A 126 -11.51 -15.67 12.23
C ALA A 126 -11.23 -15.32 13.71
N VAL A 127 -12.11 -15.67 14.63
CA VAL A 127 -11.88 -15.52 16.09
C VAL A 127 -10.65 -16.29 16.53
N LYS A 128 -10.46 -17.53 16.05
CA LYS A 128 -9.27 -18.33 16.35
C LYS A 128 -7.99 -17.66 15.82
N ILE A 129 -7.99 -17.14 14.58
CA ILE A 129 -6.86 -16.42 13.98
C ILE A 129 -6.50 -15.20 14.85
N LYS A 130 -7.49 -14.38 15.21
CA LYS A 130 -7.28 -13.19 16.05
C LYS A 130 -6.69 -13.56 17.42
N SER A 131 -7.19 -14.61 18.04
CA SER A 131 -6.69 -15.12 19.33
C SER A 131 -5.26 -15.62 19.22
N GLU A 132 -4.93 -16.36 18.17
CA GLU A 132 -3.56 -16.86 17.93
C GLU A 132 -2.57 -15.72 17.72
N LEU A 133 -2.91 -14.73 16.90
CA LEU A 133 -2.14 -13.52 16.69
C LEU A 133 -1.88 -12.78 18.01
N LYS A 134 -2.95 -12.56 18.79
CA LYS A 134 -2.85 -11.85 20.07
C LYS A 134 -1.96 -12.59 21.07
N ASN A 135 -2.06 -13.91 21.13
CA ASN A 135 -1.28 -14.70 22.08
C ASN A 135 0.20 -14.77 21.70
N LYS A 136 0.51 -14.92 20.40
CA LYS A 136 1.88 -15.10 19.90
C LYS A 136 2.64 -13.81 19.70
N GLU A 137 2.01 -12.83 19.02
CA GLU A 137 2.67 -11.60 18.62
C GLU A 137 2.21 -10.35 19.42
N LYS A 138 1.20 -10.51 20.30
CA LYS A 138 0.59 -9.40 21.07
C LYS A 138 -0.08 -8.31 20.23
N LEU A 139 -0.29 -8.58 18.95
CA LEU A 139 -0.89 -7.67 17.97
C LEU A 139 -2.39 -7.97 17.79
N THR A 140 -3.10 -7.01 17.17
CA THR A 140 -4.49 -7.16 16.76
C THR A 140 -4.63 -6.97 15.26
N CYS A 141 -5.67 -7.57 14.70
CA CYS A 141 -6.06 -7.39 13.31
C CYS A 141 -7.57 -7.24 13.19
N SER A 142 -8.01 -6.62 12.11
CA SER A 142 -9.41 -6.59 11.70
C SER A 142 -9.62 -7.57 10.55
N ILE A 143 -10.70 -8.35 10.61
CA ILE A 143 -10.99 -9.39 9.62
C ILE A 143 -12.36 -9.11 8.98
N GLY A 144 -12.37 -9.08 7.66
CA GLY A 144 -13.61 -9.08 6.88
C GLY A 144 -13.81 -10.43 6.19
N ILE A 145 -15.04 -10.92 6.18
CA ILE A 145 -15.44 -12.17 5.53
C ILE A 145 -16.44 -11.84 4.42
N GLY A 146 -16.18 -12.33 3.22
CA GLY A 146 -17.05 -12.08 2.07
C GLY A 146 -17.01 -13.19 1.02
N PRO A 147 -17.89 -13.12 -0.01
CA PRO A 147 -17.90 -14.08 -1.10
C PRO A 147 -16.73 -13.89 -2.09
N ASN A 148 -16.02 -12.77 -2.01
CA ASN A 148 -14.88 -12.44 -2.85
C ASN A 148 -13.91 -11.49 -2.12
N LYS A 149 -12.77 -11.17 -2.74
CA LYS A 149 -11.72 -10.33 -2.13
C LYS A 149 -12.20 -8.91 -1.90
N LEU A 150 -12.94 -8.33 -2.83
CA LEU A 150 -13.51 -6.99 -2.74
C LEU A 150 -14.36 -6.84 -1.48
N ILE A 151 -15.36 -7.70 -1.32
CA ILE A 151 -16.30 -7.62 -0.20
C ILE A 151 -15.60 -7.89 1.13
N ALA A 152 -14.68 -8.87 1.17
CA ALA A 152 -13.90 -9.17 2.36
C ALA A 152 -13.06 -7.95 2.79
N LYS A 153 -12.39 -7.26 1.85
CA LYS A 153 -11.59 -6.06 2.15
C LYS A 153 -12.44 -4.88 2.63
N ILE A 154 -13.55 -4.62 1.98
CA ILE A 154 -14.47 -3.55 2.41
C ILE A 154 -15.03 -3.86 3.81
N ALA A 155 -15.41 -5.12 4.07
CA ALA A 155 -15.93 -5.56 5.36
C ALA A 155 -14.90 -5.39 6.49
N ALA A 156 -13.62 -5.73 6.25
CA ALA A 156 -12.54 -5.57 7.24
C ALA A 156 -12.41 -4.13 7.75
N ASN A 157 -12.69 -3.13 6.89
CA ASN A 157 -12.58 -1.72 7.24
C ASN A 157 -13.74 -1.18 8.09
N LYS A 158 -14.86 -1.91 8.22
CA LYS A 158 -16.09 -1.36 8.85
C LYS A 158 -16.05 -1.29 10.37
N GLN A 159 -15.27 -2.16 10.99
CA GLN A 159 -15.22 -2.24 12.46
C GLN A 159 -13.78 -2.13 12.99
N LYS A 160 -12.88 -1.44 12.27
CA LYS A 160 -11.53 -1.18 12.79
C LYS A 160 -11.58 -0.28 14.05
N PRO A 161 -10.74 -0.52 15.07
CA PRO A 161 -9.76 -1.61 15.19
C PRO A 161 -10.32 -2.92 15.77
N ASN A 162 -9.56 -3.99 15.61
CA ASN A 162 -9.84 -5.31 16.18
C ASN A 162 -11.24 -5.84 15.83
N GLY A 163 -11.74 -5.47 14.64
CA GLY A 163 -13.08 -5.81 14.16
C GLY A 163 -13.18 -7.22 13.57
N LEU A 164 -14.43 -7.66 13.41
CA LEU A 164 -14.80 -8.84 12.64
C LEU A 164 -16.16 -8.58 11.98
N THR A 165 -16.18 -8.55 10.65
CA THR A 165 -17.39 -8.27 9.88
C THR A 165 -17.57 -9.32 8.80
N ALA A 166 -18.71 -10.01 8.81
CA ALA A 166 -19.07 -11.01 7.81
C ALA A 166 -20.23 -10.51 6.95
N ILE A 167 -20.07 -10.56 5.63
CA ILE A 167 -21.08 -10.19 4.64
C ILE A 167 -21.36 -11.40 3.77
N LYS A 168 -22.55 -11.97 3.92
CA LYS A 168 -23.02 -13.11 3.12
C LYS A 168 -23.42 -12.66 1.71
N PRO A 169 -23.43 -13.59 0.71
CA PRO A 169 -23.78 -13.24 -0.68
C PRO A 169 -25.09 -12.46 -0.82
N GLU A 170 -26.11 -12.84 -0.10
CA GLU A 170 -27.44 -12.20 -0.12
C GLU A 170 -27.45 -10.78 0.47
N GLN A 171 -26.45 -10.42 1.27
CA GLN A 171 -26.32 -9.12 1.93
C GLN A 171 -25.48 -8.12 1.10
N VAL A 172 -24.73 -8.59 0.09
CA VAL A 172 -23.74 -7.77 -0.64
C VAL A 172 -24.33 -6.51 -1.22
N LYS A 173 -25.48 -6.63 -1.89
CA LYS A 173 -26.14 -5.48 -2.52
C LYS A 173 -26.55 -4.42 -1.51
N GLU A 174 -27.21 -4.81 -0.42
CA GLU A 174 -27.63 -3.88 0.63
C GLU A 174 -26.43 -3.26 1.34
N PHE A 175 -25.39 -4.06 1.61
CA PHE A 175 -24.16 -3.60 2.23
C PHE A 175 -23.47 -2.51 1.39
N LEU A 176 -23.31 -2.72 0.09
CA LEU A 176 -22.62 -1.78 -0.79
C LEU A 176 -23.41 -0.49 -1.04
N GLN A 177 -24.74 -0.57 -1.17
CA GLN A 177 -25.57 0.57 -1.59
C GLN A 177 -25.37 1.84 -0.76
N LYS A 178 -25.16 1.69 0.55
CA LYS A 178 -25.05 2.79 1.52
C LYS A 178 -23.64 3.36 1.64
N LEU A 179 -22.66 2.69 1.04
CA LEU A 179 -21.25 3.06 1.18
C LEU A 179 -20.87 4.19 0.23
N SER A 180 -19.88 4.99 0.64
CA SER A 180 -19.25 5.97 -0.22
C SER A 180 -18.55 5.30 -1.40
N VAL A 181 -18.45 5.95 -2.53
CA VAL A 181 -17.60 5.49 -3.65
C VAL A 181 -16.13 5.33 -3.23
N ARG A 182 -15.69 6.05 -2.20
CA ARG A 182 -14.35 5.94 -1.59
C ARG A 182 -14.07 4.57 -0.96
N ASP A 183 -15.10 3.83 -0.61
CA ASP A 183 -14.94 2.48 -0.04
C ASP A 183 -14.53 1.44 -1.10
N LEU A 184 -14.68 1.74 -2.40
CA LEU A 184 -14.23 0.88 -3.50
C LEU A 184 -12.72 0.97 -3.70
N MET A 185 -12.12 -0.15 -4.10
CA MET A 185 -10.69 -0.23 -4.35
C MET A 185 -10.28 0.68 -5.52
N GLY A 186 -9.14 1.35 -5.38
CA GLY A 186 -8.65 2.27 -6.44
C GLY A 186 -9.37 3.62 -6.53
N VAL A 187 -10.48 3.85 -5.80
CA VAL A 187 -11.12 5.15 -5.75
C VAL A 187 -10.39 6.07 -4.78
N GLY A 188 -9.41 6.80 -5.31
CA GLY A 188 -8.68 7.85 -4.61
C GLY A 188 -9.39 9.21 -4.68
N PRO A 189 -8.83 10.29 -4.06
CA PRO A 189 -9.42 11.62 -4.08
C PRO A 189 -9.71 12.16 -5.50
N LYS A 190 -8.87 11.81 -6.49
CA LYS A 190 -9.07 12.25 -7.89
C LYS A 190 -10.28 11.56 -8.53
N THR A 191 -10.39 10.25 -8.38
CA THR A 191 -11.54 9.50 -8.92
C THR A 191 -12.84 9.88 -8.21
N GLU A 192 -12.79 10.05 -6.88
CA GLU A 192 -13.93 10.56 -6.11
C GLU A 192 -14.39 11.92 -6.61
N ALA A 193 -13.48 12.88 -6.86
CA ALA A 193 -13.82 14.19 -7.38
C ALA A 193 -14.50 14.11 -8.76
N VAL A 194 -14.04 13.22 -9.65
CA VAL A 194 -14.66 12.97 -10.95
C VAL A 194 -16.09 12.42 -10.78
N LEU A 195 -16.29 11.42 -9.91
CA LEU A 195 -17.63 10.87 -9.67
C LEU A 195 -18.55 11.88 -9.00
N ASN A 196 -18.07 12.64 -8.02
CA ASN A 196 -18.83 13.68 -7.34
C ASN A 196 -19.26 14.81 -8.28
N SER A 197 -18.45 15.15 -9.30
CA SER A 197 -18.80 16.18 -10.28
C SER A 197 -20.03 15.83 -11.12
N ILE A 198 -20.41 14.57 -11.17
CA ILE A 198 -21.62 14.06 -11.82
C ILE A 198 -22.66 13.54 -10.80
N ASN A 199 -22.59 14.04 -9.56
CA ASN A 199 -23.52 13.74 -8.46
C ASN A 199 -23.53 12.25 -8.03
N ILE A 200 -22.41 11.53 -8.16
CA ILE A 200 -22.26 10.16 -7.69
C ILE A 200 -21.37 10.15 -6.44
N PHE A 201 -21.98 9.97 -5.27
CA PHE A 201 -21.35 9.98 -3.96
C PHE A 201 -21.31 8.59 -3.31
N THR A 202 -22.30 7.73 -3.67
CA THR A 202 -22.46 6.39 -3.09
C THR A 202 -22.32 5.30 -4.14
N ILE A 203 -21.93 4.10 -3.67
CA ILE A 203 -21.88 2.92 -4.54
C ILE A 203 -23.25 2.62 -5.12
N GLY A 204 -24.33 2.82 -4.34
CA GLY A 204 -25.71 2.65 -4.85
C GLY A 204 -26.06 3.59 -6.00
N GLN A 205 -25.57 4.84 -6.01
CA GLN A 205 -25.72 5.74 -7.16
C GLN A 205 -24.86 5.28 -8.35
N LEU A 206 -23.65 4.81 -8.08
CA LEU A 206 -22.72 4.31 -9.11
C LEU A 206 -23.31 3.11 -9.88
N THR A 207 -24.08 2.24 -9.23
CA THR A 207 -24.72 1.11 -9.93
C THR A 207 -25.74 1.54 -11.00
N LYS A 208 -26.20 2.79 -11.00
CA LYS A 208 -27.14 3.31 -12.00
C LYS A 208 -26.45 3.82 -13.27
N VAL A 209 -25.12 3.95 -13.24
CA VAL A 209 -24.32 4.39 -14.39
C VAL A 209 -24.05 3.21 -15.31
N SER A 210 -24.12 3.44 -16.62
CA SER A 210 -23.82 2.41 -17.61
C SER A 210 -22.33 2.08 -17.64
N GLU A 211 -21.99 0.85 -18.03
CA GLU A 211 -20.61 0.41 -18.25
C GLU A 211 -19.91 1.32 -19.25
N ALA A 212 -20.56 1.61 -20.38
CA ALA A 212 -20.01 2.45 -21.43
C ALA A 212 -19.63 3.86 -20.91
N SER A 213 -20.50 4.50 -20.11
CA SER A 213 -20.21 5.82 -19.53
C SER A 213 -19.05 5.79 -18.56
N LEU A 214 -18.92 4.74 -17.73
CA LEU A 214 -17.78 4.60 -16.82
C LEU A 214 -16.48 4.31 -17.58
N ALA A 215 -16.54 3.50 -18.63
CA ALA A 215 -15.38 3.21 -19.47
C ALA A 215 -14.92 4.46 -20.25
N GLU A 216 -15.83 5.30 -20.72
CA GLU A 216 -15.52 6.57 -21.36
C GLU A 216 -14.81 7.54 -20.40
N MET A 217 -15.30 7.65 -19.16
CA MET A 217 -14.74 8.58 -18.15
C MET A 217 -13.40 8.12 -17.55
N LEU A 218 -13.25 6.82 -17.29
CA LEU A 218 -12.16 6.27 -16.46
C LEU A 218 -11.35 5.17 -17.16
N GLY A 219 -11.62 4.91 -18.44
CA GLY A 219 -10.94 3.87 -19.22
C GLY A 219 -11.18 2.47 -18.64
N LYS A 220 -10.15 1.62 -18.66
CA LYS A 220 -10.22 0.25 -18.13
C LYS A 220 -10.64 0.20 -16.65
N PHE A 221 -10.26 1.21 -15.86
CA PHE A 221 -10.67 1.28 -14.47
C PHE A 221 -12.18 1.50 -14.32
N GLY A 222 -12.82 2.22 -15.24
CA GLY A 222 -14.27 2.39 -15.27
C GLY A 222 -15.03 1.07 -15.41
N TYR A 223 -14.53 0.14 -16.24
CA TYR A 223 -15.09 -1.22 -16.33
C TYR A 223 -14.94 -1.99 -15.02
N THR A 224 -13.75 -1.97 -14.41
CA THR A 224 -13.53 -2.58 -13.10
C THR A 224 -14.50 -2.03 -12.06
N LEU A 225 -14.62 -0.70 -12.00
CA LEU A 225 -15.50 -0.01 -11.06
C LEU A 225 -16.98 -0.35 -11.27
N TYR A 226 -17.42 -0.56 -12.52
CA TYR A 226 -18.76 -1.01 -12.85
C TYR A 226 -19.08 -2.38 -12.23
N LEU A 227 -18.15 -3.33 -12.29
CA LEU A 227 -18.29 -4.66 -11.69
C LEU A 227 -18.25 -4.58 -10.16
N GLU A 228 -17.25 -3.89 -9.62
CA GLU A 228 -17.04 -3.76 -8.17
C GLU A 228 -18.25 -3.07 -7.48
N ALA A 229 -18.86 -2.06 -8.10
CA ALA A 229 -20.06 -1.42 -7.56
C ALA A 229 -21.24 -2.40 -7.41
N ARG A 230 -21.24 -3.49 -8.17
CA ARG A 230 -22.23 -4.57 -8.11
C ARG A 230 -21.80 -5.74 -7.22
N GLY A 231 -20.65 -5.61 -6.56
CA GLY A 231 -20.09 -6.64 -5.71
C GLY A 231 -19.45 -7.81 -6.46
N VAL A 232 -19.17 -7.62 -7.75
CA VAL A 232 -18.58 -8.64 -8.62
C VAL A 232 -17.07 -8.51 -8.59
N ASP A 233 -16.39 -9.56 -8.12
CA ASP A 233 -14.94 -9.74 -8.16
C ASP A 233 -14.65 -11.25 -8.24
N GLU A 234 -14.23 -11.70 -9.43
CA GLU A 234 -13.94 -13.09 -9.71
C GLU A 234 -12.45 -13.44 -9.50
N SER A 235 -11.63 -12.44 -9.15
CA SER A 235 -10.20 -12.65 -8.97
C SER A 235 -9.95 -13.76 -7.94
N PRO A 236 -9.10 -14.77 -8.26
CA PRO A 236 -8.78 -15.84 -7.32
C PRO A 236 -7.88 -15.33 -6.19
N VAL A 237 -7.82 -16.08 -5.09
CA VAL A 237 -6.77 -15.94 -4.09
C VAL A 237 -5.59 -16.79 -4.56
N GLU A 238 -4.51 -16.14 -4.92
CA GLU A 238 -3.32 -16.79 -5.48
C GLU A 238 -2.05 -16.17 -4.91
N GLU A 239 -1.07 -17.01 -4.59
CA GLU A 239 0.27 -16.52 -4.32
C GLU A 239 0.90 -16.04 -5.62
N SER A 240 1.05 -14.74 -5.76
CA SER A 240 1.85 -14.17 -6.84
C SER A 240 3.27 -13.97 -6.28
N GLU A 241 4.21 -14.75 -6.80
CA GLU A 241 5.64 -14.59 -6.53
C GLU A 241 6.32 -13.73 -7.62
N GLU A 242 5.58 -13.28 -8.63
CA GLU A 242 6.16 -12.57 -9.77
C GLU A 242 6.55 -11.14 -9.41
N ILE A 243 7.84 -10.93 -9.16
CA ILE A 243 8.41 -9.59 -9.00
C ILE A 243 8.62 -8.98 -10.39
N LYS A 244 7.80 -7.98 -10.74
CA LYS A 244 7.83 -7.31 -12.05
C LYS A 244 8.87 -6.20 -12.17
N SER A 245 9.22 -5.60 -11.03
CA SER A 245 10.19 -4.49 -10.97
C SER A 245 10.79 -4.36 -9.59
N ILE A 246 12.01 -3.87 -9.54
CA ILE A 246 12.74 -3.49 -8.30
C ILE A 246 13.15 -2.04 -8.46
N GLY A 247 12.86 -1.18 -7.48
CA GLY A 247 13.20 0.24 -7.55
C GLY A 247 13.34 0.90 -6.18
N ARG A 248 14.06 2.02 -6.16
CA ARG A 248 14.26 2.88 -5.00
C ARG A 248 14.02 4.34 -5.38
N GLN A 249 13.57 5.12 -4.40
CA GLN A 249 13.40 6.56 -4.56
C GLN A 249 13.95 7.27 -3.33
N VAL A 250 14.62 8.41 -3.55
CA VAL A 250 15.18 9.24 -2.48
C VAL A 250 14.67 10.66 -2.65
N THR A 251 14.14 11.23 -1.57
CA THR A 251 13.80 12.66 -1.47
C THR A 251 14.97 13.38 -0.80
N PHE A 252 15.50 14.41 -1.45
CA PHE A 252 16.59 15.23 -0.88
C PHE A 252 16.08 16.02 0.34
N GLU A 253 16.93 16.23 1.33
CA GLU A 253 16.59 17.06 2.50
C GLU A 253 16.22 18.49 2.12
N LYS A 254 16.89 19.03 1.11
CA LYS A 254 16.58 20.31 0.45
C LYS A 254 16.54 20.11 -1.05
N ASP A 255 15.66 20.86 -1.73
CA ASP A 255 15.59 20.83 -3.18
C ASP A 255 16.92 21.34 -3.74
N THR A 256 17.53 20.60 -4.67
CA THR A 256 18.91 20.84 -5.11
C THR A 256 19.03 21.01 -6.62
N GLY A 257 19.87 21.96 -7.05
CA GLY A 257 20.38 22.07 -8.42
C GLY A 257 21.81 21.54 -8.56
N ASP A 258 22.39 21.00 -7.47
CA ASP A 258 23.75 20.45 -7.50
C ASP A 258 23.77 19.11 -8.24
N LYS A 259 24.24 19.15 -9.48
CA LYS A 259 24.35 17.99 -10.37
C LYS A 259 25.24 16.89 -9.76
N LYS A 260 26.32 17.25 -9.07
CA LYS A 260 27.24 16.30 -8.46
C LYS A 260 26.53 15.51 -7.35
N LEU A 261 25.84 16.22 -6.44
CA LEU A 261 25.06 15.58 -5.38
C LEU A 261 23.97 14.65 -5.95
N VAL A 262 23.30 15.07 -7.03
CA VAL A 262 22.27 14.24 -7.69
C VAL A 262 22.88 12.96 -8.27
N LEU A 263 24.03 13.05 -8.94
CA LEU A 263 24.70 11.89 -9.54
C LEU A 263 25.27 10.94 -8.49
N GLU A 264 25.83 11.46 -7.40
CA GLU A 264 26.30 10.65 -6.26
C GLU A 264 25.13 9.85 -5.65
N LYS A 265 24.01 10.53 -5.40
CA LYS A 265 22.81 9.88 -4.84
C LYS A 265 22.17 8.90 -5.81
N LEU A 266 22.20 9.18 -7.12
CA LEU A 266 21.76 8.23 -8.15
C LEU A 266 22.61 6.95 -8.11
N GLN A 267 23.92 7.07 -8.02
CA GLN A 267 24.82 5.93 -7.95
C GLN A 267 24.52 5.04 -6.74
N GLU A 268 24.27 5.64 -5.56
CA GLU A 268 23.90 4.91 -4.34
C GLU A 268 22.60 4.08 -4.56
N ILE A 269 21.54 4.73 -5.06
CA ILE A 269 20.25 4.02 -5.25
C ILE A 269 20.31 2.95 -6.35
N VAL A 270 21.14 3.13 -7.39
CA VAL A 270 21.39 2.09 -8.41
C VAL A 270 22.03 0.87 -7.77
N SER A 271 23.08 1.07 -6.96
CA SER A 271 23.78 -0.03 -6.26
C SER A 271 22.85 -0.77 -5.29
N ASP A 272 22.00 -0.05 -4.55
CA ASP A 272 21.01 -0.65 -3.65
C ASP A 272 19.98 -1.51 -4.40
N VAL A 273 19.46 -1.01 -5.52
CA VAL A 273 18.52 -1.76 -6.38
C VAL A 273 19.20 -2.98 -6.98
N TYR A 274 20.44 -2.81 -7.43
CA TYR A 274 21.22 -3.90 -8.02
C TYR A 274 21.53 -5.00 -7.01
N LYS A 275 21.88 -4.64 -5.77
CA LYS A 275 22.05 -5.61 -4.68
C LYS A 275 20.81 -6.48 -4.50
N THR A 276 19.62 -5.86 -4.44
CA THR A 276 18.35 -6.58 -4.37
C THR A 276 18.12 -7.47 -5.61
N LEU A 277 18.44 -6.97 -6.82
CA LEU A 277 18.34 -7.76 -8.06
C LEU A 277 19.17 -9.04 -7.99
N ARG A 278 20.40 -8.93 -7.49
CA ARG A 278 21.33 -10.08 -7.33
C ARG A 278 20.83 -11.10 -6.32
N GLU A 279 20.27 -10.64 -5.20
CA GLU A 279 19.70 -11.53 -4.18
C GLU A 279 18.59 -12.41 -4.75
N TYR A 280 17.76 -11.86 -5.62
CA TYR A 280 16.70 -12.60 -6.33
C TYR A 280 17.17 -13.30 -7.61
N LYS A 281 18.44 -13.11 -8.03
CA LYS A 281 19.03 -13.69 -9.26
C LYS A 281 18.26 -13.32 -10.53
N PHE A 282 17.72 -12.13 -10.60
CA PHE A 282 17.02 -11.63 -11.79
C PHE A 282 17.98 -10.99 -12.80
N ALA A 283 17.61 -11.09 -14.08
CA ALA A 283 18.06 -10.20 -15.14
C ALA A 283 17.01 -9.08 -15.34
N TYR A 284 17.42 -7.93 -15.86
CA TYR A 284 16.55 -6.79 -16.15
C TYR A 284 16.65 -6.39 -17.62
N LYS A 285 15.57 -5.83 -18.16
CA LYS A 285 15.54 -5.35 -19.55
C LYS A 285 15.19 -3.87 -19.68
N THR A 286 14.56 -3.27 -18.69
CA THR A 286 14.15 -1.86 -18.76
C THR A 286 14.66 -1.10 -17.53
N ILE A 287 15.28 0.04 -17.79
CA ILE A 287 15.81 0.98 -16.80
C ILE A 287 14.93 2.23 -16.84
N THR A 288 14.49 2.70 -15.68
CA THR A 288 13.66 3.91 -15.57
C THR A 288 14.23 4.85 -14.53
N ILE A 289 14.43 6.11 -14.92
CA ILE A 289 14.72 7.23 -14.02
C ILE A 289 13.44 8.04 -13.82
N LYS A 290 13.14 8.36 -12.58
CA LYS A 290 12.06 9.27 -12.19
C LYS A 290 12.67 10.50 -11.52
N VAL A 291 12.18 11.67 -11.87
CA VAL A 291 12.55 12.93 -11.23
C VAL A 291 11.29 13.67 -10.80
N ARG A 292 11.31 14.22 -9.60
CA ARG A 292 10.33 15.20 -9.14
C ARG A 292 11.04 16.50 -8.83
N TYR A 293 10.54 17.59 -9.37
CA TYR A 293 11.06 18.94 -9.12
C TYR A 293 10.42 19.59 -7.88
N GLU A 294 10.93 20.73 -7.48
CA GLU A 294 10.49 21.52 -6.32
C GLU A 294 9.00 21.92 -6.37
N ASP A 295 8.46 22.11 -7.57
CA ASP A 295 7.05 22.40 -7.86
C ASP A 295 6.14 21.14 -7.80
N PHE A 296 6.68 19.99 -7.39
CA PHE A 296 6.03 18.68 -7.39
C PHE A 296 5.70 18.10 -8.78
N TYR A 297 6.10 18.74 -9.87
CA TYR A 297 6.03 18.13 -11.18
C TYR A 297 6.91 16.88 -11.22
N THR A 298 6.30 15.76 -11.60
CA THR A 298 6.99 14.46 -11.64
C THR A 298 7.01 13.95 -13.07
N THR A 299 8.19 13.58 -13.53
CA THR A 299 8.41 13.02 -14.86
C THR A 299 9.32 11.79 -14.77
N SER A 300 9.34 10.98 -15.82
CA SER A 300 10.23 9.81 -15.90
C SER A 300 10.67 9.56 -17.33
N LYS A 301 11.85 8.97 -17.46
CA LYS A 301 12.40 8.49 -18.74
C LYS A 301 12.85 7.04 -18.59
N ALA A 302 12.53 6.21 -19.57
CA ALA A 302 12.86 4.80 -19.56
C ALA A 302 13.56 4.40 -20.84
N GLU A 303 14.48 3.44 -20.72
CA GLU A 303 15.14 2.78 -21.84
C GLU A 303 14.99 1.27 -21.69
N SER A 304 14.59 0.60 -22.77
CA SER A 304 14.57 -0.86 -22.84
C SER A 304 15.75 -1.37 -23.67
N LEU A 305 16.54 -2.24 -23.06
CA LEU A 305 17.67 -2.88 -23.70
C LEU A 305 17.19 -3.96 -24.70
N LYS A 306 18.03 -4.31 -25.67
CA LYS A 306 17.68 -5.36 -26.66
C LYS A 306 17.57 -6.73 -26.00
N THR A 307 18.48 -7.05 -25.09
CA THR A 307 18.55 -8.31 -24.35
C THR A 307 18.48 -8.04 -22.85
N PRO A 308 18.07 -9.02 -22.01
CA PRO A 308 18.22 -8.92 -20.57
C PRO A 308 19.69 -8.81 -20.14
N HIS A 309 19.95 -8.05 -19.09
CA HIS A 309 21.28 -7.80 -18.50
C HIS A 309 21.30 -8.18 -17.02
N THR A 310 22.48 -8.55 -16.54
CA THR A 310 22.71 -8.94 -15.13
C THR A 310 23.86 -8.16 -14.48
N ASP A 311 24.41 -7.18 -15.18
CA ASP A 311 25.56 -6.41 -14.72
C ASP A 311 25.15 -5.04 -14.18
N GLU A 312 25.88 -4.54 -13.18
CA GLU A 312 25.65 -3.24 -12.55
C GLU A 312 26.17 -2.09 -13.43
N GLU A 313 27.25 -2.33 -14.16
CA GLU A 313 27.91 -1.29 -14.95
C GLU A 313 26.97 -0.72 -16.01
N THR A 314 26.27 -1.59 -16.76
CA THR A 314 25.22 -1.19 -17.70
C THR A 314 24.12 -0.39 -17.00
N ALA A 315 23.66 -0.82 -15.82
CA ALA A 315 22.63 -0.10 -15.06
C ALA A 315 23.11 1.29 -14.64
N GLN A 316 24.34 1.43 -14.14
CA GLN A 316 24.96 2.69 -13.75
C GLN A 316 25.13 3.63 -14.94
N GLN A 317 25.69 3.14 -16.05
CA GLN A 317 25.91 3.95 -17.25
C GLN A 317 24.59 4.47 -17.82
N LYS A 318 23.61 3.57 -18.00
CA LYS A 318 22.29 3.95 -18.52
C LYS A 318 21.52 4.89 -17.60
N ALA A 319 21.65 4.73 -16.29
CA ALA A 319 21.06 5.64 -15.32
C ALA A 319 21.64 7.07 -15.47
N ARG A 320 22.98 7.19 -15.67
CA ARG A 320 23.64 8.47 -15.92
C ARG A 320 23.17 9.09 -17.23
N ASP A 321 23.11 8.33 -18.33
CA ASP A 321 22.65 8.82 -19.64
C ASP A 321 21.20 9.36 -19.56
N LEU A 322 20.34 8.66 -18.82
CA LEU A 322 18.94 9.03 -18.67
C LEU A 322 18.72 10.27 -17.80
N ILE A 323 19.49 10.43 -16.70
CA ILE A 323 19.32 11.55 -15.77
C ILE A 323 19.80 12.86 -16.38
N GLU A 324 20.77 12.85 -17.31
CA GLU A 324 21.31 14.04 -17.94
C GLU A 324 20.24 14.95 -18.52
N ALA A 325 19.22 14.37 -19.16
CA ALA A 325 18.11 15.14 -19.75
C ALA A 325 17.34 15.96 -18.68
N PHE A 326 17.31 15.50 -17.45
CA PHE A 326 16.64 16.19 -16.34
C PHE A 326 17.55 17.22 -15.66
N LEU A 327 18.89 17.03 -15.73
CA LEU A 327 19.87 17.95 -15.18
C LEU A 327 20.06 19.22 -16.03
N LEU A 328 19.46 19.28 -17.21
CA LEU A 328 19.41 20.49 -18.06
C LEU A 328 18.27 21.44 -17.66
N ASP A 329 17.31 20.98 -16.88
CA ASP A 329 16.21 21.79 -16.38
C ASP A 329 16.71 22.73 -15.26
N GLU A 330 16.26 23.97 -15.25
CA GLU A 330 16.66 24.98 -14.26
C GLU A 330 16.01 24.77 -12.89
N ARG A 331 14.91 23.98 -12.83
CA ARG A 331 14.20 23.67 -11.59
C ARG A 331 15.06 22.81 -10.68
N LYS A 332 14.96 23.06 -9.38
CA LYS A 332 15.62 22.20 -8.39
C LYS A 332 14.95 20.85 -8.27
N ILE A 333 15.78 19.82 -8.15
CA ILE A 333 15.32 18.45 -7.98
C ILE A 333 14.98 18.19 -6.51
N ARG A 334 13.78 17.69 -6.29
CA ARG A 334 13.25 17.28 -4.98
C ARG A 334 13.45 15.80 -4.70
N LEU A 335 13.27 14.96 -5.72
CA LEU A 335 13.33 13.50 -5.60
C LEU A 335 13.90 12.90 -6.87
N ILE A 336 14.71 11.86 -6.69
CA ILE A 336 15.11 10.97 -7.77
C ILE A 336 14.67 9.55 -7.46
N GLY A 337 14.39 8.77 -8.50
CA GLY A 337 14.06 7.37 -8.42
C GLY A 337 14.71 6.57 -9.54
N PHE A 338 15.08 5.35 -9.23
CA PHE A 338 15.64 4.38 -10.17
C PHE A 338 14.86 3.08 -10.07
N THR A 339 14.53 2.47 -11.21
CA THR A 339 13.78 1.21 -11.28
C THR A 339 14.30 0.33 -12.40
N LEU A 340 14.50 -0.95 -12.08
CA LEU A 340 14.73 -2.03 -13.02
C LEU A 340 13.41 -2.82 -13.20
N SER A 341 13.04 -3.12 -14.44
CA SER A 341 11.80 -3.83 -14.75
C SER A 341 11.94 -4.74 -15.96
N LYS A 342 10.85 -5.48 -16.29
CA LYS A 342 10.89 -6.62 -17.20
C LYS A 342 11.96 -7.60 -16.75
N LEU A 343 11.79 -8.05 -15.50
CA LEU A 343 12.66 -9.00 -14.84
C LEU A 343 12.44 -10.41 -15.41
N SER A 344 13.51 -11.21 -15.45
CA SER A 344 13.48 -12.60 -15.92
C SER A 344 14.48 -13.46 -15.15
#